data_14f06cab1a660af8ea0af9ce84704227
#
_entry.id   14f06cab1a660af8ea0af9ce84704227
#
_cell.length_a   1.000
_cell.length_b   1.000
_cell.length_c   1.000
_cell.angle_alpha   90.00
_cell.angle_beta   90.00
_cell.angle_gamma   90.00
#
_symmetry.space_group_name_H-M   'P 1'
#
loop_
_entity.id
_entity.type
_entity.pdbx_description
1 polymer ?
#
loop_
_entity_poly.entity_id
_entity_poly.type
_entity_poly.pdbx_seq_one_letter_code
_entity_poly.pdbx_strand_id
1 'polypeptide(L)'
;MGRRPFVDVTTAEKPDPQSAEEKQFSLSALDIKRLCPFFYAAICMIPRFYTDQVPGIRVTADKIFINRRYIGSLSRAELTGVIIHELYHILMSHNVRGAGKDPVRWNRACDLYISKCMNETFGTVPGKGSVSLSMPDMVKTYIGLPEGMPFDAGISVEKDIPEKIYLRHEIEEPEHEFNASSGDAGGAS
;
A
#
# COMPACT_ATOMS: atom_id res chain seq x y z
N MET A 1 16.65 16.44 -2.86
CA MET A 1 15.96 16.13 -1.59
C MET A 1 14.45 16.23 -1.82
N GLY A 2 13.83 15.16 -2.33
CA GLY A 2 12.40 15.12 -2.64
C GLY A 2 11.58 15.02 -1.35
N ARG A 3 11.00 16.13 -0.92
CA ARG A 3 9.98 16.09 0.13
C ARG A 3 8.82 15.28 -0.40
N ARG A 4 8.34 14.25 0.34
CA ARG A 4 7.06 13.63 0.03
C ARG A 4 6.03 14.76 -0.09
N PRO A 5 5.20 14.78 -1.13
CA PRO A 5 4.21 15.84 -1.26
C PRO A 5 3.36 15.89 0.02
N PHE A 6 3.29 17.08 0.58
CA PHE A 6 2.45 17.34 1.76
C PHE A 6 0.99 17.18 1.30
N VAL A 7 0.25 16.33 2.00
CA VAL A 7 -1.20 16.22 1.76
C VAL A 7 -1.87 17.34 2.55
N ASP A 8 -2.52 18.23 1.83
CA ASP A 8 -3.31 19.29 2.46
C ASP A 8 -4.59 18.71 3.06
N VAL A 9 -4.58 18.56 4.37
CA VAL A 9 -5.70 17.98 5.12
C VAL A 9 -6.94 18.86 5.06
N THR A 10 -6.80 20.15 4.76
CA THR A 10 -7.95 21.09 4.70
C THR A 10 -8.84 20.84 3.49
N THR A 11 -8.28 20.27 2.43
CA THR A 11 -9.02 19.90 1.21
C THR A 11 -9.45 18.43 1.18
N ALA A 12 -9.03 17.64 2.17
CA ALA A 12 -9.39 16.24 2.28
C ALA A 12 -10.78 16.10 2.92
N GLU A 13 -11.62 15.28 2.30
CA GLU A 13 -13.01 15.09 2.71
C GLU A 13 -13.13 13.97 3.75
N LYS A 14 -14.03 14.18 4.71
CA LYS A 14 -14.43 13.11 5.62
C LYS A 14 -15.23 12.04 4.88
N PRO A 15 -15.25 10.78 5.38
CA PRO A 15 -16.09 9.73 4.81
C PRO A 15 -17.56 10.16 4.75
N ASP A 16 -18.17 9.97 3.58
CA ASP A 16 -19.61 10.03 3.41
C ASP A 16 -20.14 8.58 3.45
N PRO A 17 -20.93 8.20 4.47
CA PRO A 17 -21.45 6.83 4.61
C PRO A 17 -22.32 6.38 3.43
N GLN A 18 -22.84 7.30 2.64
CA GLN A 18 -23.70 6.98 1.48
C GLN A 18 -22.89 6.78 0.20
N SER A 19 -21.63 7.22 0.14
CA SER A 19 -20.80 7.05 -1.03
C SER A 19 -20.52 5.57 -1.34
N ALA A 20 -20.34 5.25 -2.62
CA ALA A 20 -20.02 3.89 -3.06
C ALA A 20 -18.66 3.43 -2.52
N GLU A 21 -17.69 4.35 -2.48
CA GLU A 21 -16.34 4.10 -2.00
C GLU A 21 -16.31 3.79 -0.51
N GLU A 22 -17.07 4.54 0.30
CA GLU A 22 -17.16 4.26 1.74
C GLU A 22 -17.86 2.92 2.02
N LYS A 23 -18.89 2.58 1.25
CA LYS A 23 -19.53 1.26 1.34
C LYS A 23 -18.56 0.15 0.97
N GLN A 24 -17.78 0.31 -0.10
CA GLN A 24 -16.76 -0.65 -0.52
C GLN A 24 -15.67 -0.81 0.55
N PHE A 25 -15.17 0.29 1.10
CA PHE A 25 -14.20 0.27 2.21
C PHE A 25 -14.77 -0.46 3.43
N SER A 26 -16.00 -0.16 3.82
CA SER A 26 -16.68 -0.77 4.96
C SER A 26 -16.85 -2.28 4.78
N LEU A 27 -17.19 -2.75 3.57
CA LEU A 27 -17.29 -4.18 3.26
C LEU A 27 -15.92 -4.87 3.37
N SER A 28 -14.85 -4.24 2.86
CA SER A 28 -13.48 -4.76 3.02
C SER A 28 -13.04 -4.77 4.49
N ALA A 29 -13.41 -3.76 5.27
CA ALA A 29 -13.15 -3.74 6.70
C ALA A 29 -13.85 -4.88 7.45
N LEU A 30 -15.06 -5.27 7.03
CA LEU A 30 -15.74 -6.45 7.58
C LEU A 30 -15.03 -7.77 7.23
N ASP A 31 -14.43 -7.86 6.04
CA ASP A 31 -13.59 -9.02 5.69
C ASP A 31 -12.34 -9.06 6.56
N ILE A 32 -11.70 -7.91 6.78
CA ILE A 32 -10.56 -7.81 7.70
C ILE A 32 -10.94 -8.20 9.12
N LYS A 33 -12.13 -7.82 9.59
CA LYS A 33 -12.63 -8.25 10.91
C LYS A 33 -12.69 -9.77 11.04
N ARG A 34 -13.07 -10.48 9.97
CA ARG A 34 -13.15 -11.95 9.95
C ARG A 34 -11.77 -12.59 9.90
N LEU A 35 -10.84 -11.99 9.15
CA LEU A 35 -9.50 -12.52 8.94
C LEU A 35 -8.56 -12.23 10.11
N CYS A 36 -8.60 -11.00 10.60
CA CYS A 36 -7.72 -10.50 11.65
C CYS A 36 -8.41 -9.39 12.46
N PRO A 37 -9.11 -9.73 13.55
CA PRO A 37 -9.79 -8.76 14.40
C PRO A 37 -8.91 -7.63 14.91
N PHE A 38 -7.63 -7.89 15.10
CA PHE A 38 -6.64 -6.88 15.51
C PHE A 38 -6.49 -5.77 14.46
N PHE A 39 -6.36 -6.12 13.18
CA PHE A 39 -6.31 -5.13 12.09
C PHE A 39 -7.61 -4.34 11.98
N TYR A 40 -8.74 -5.00 12.21
CA TYR A 40 -10.03 -4.30 12.22
C TYR A 40 -10.10 -3.25 13.33
N ALA A 41 -9.65 -3.57 14.54
CA ALA A 41 -9.59 -2.60 15.62
C ALA A 41 -8.72 -1.39 15.26
N ALA A 42 -7.55 -1.62 14.63
CA ALA A 42 -6.70 -0.54 14.14
C ALA A 42 -7.40 0.35 13.12
N ILE A 43 -8.13 -0.23 12.14
CA ILE A 43 -8.92 0.55 11.15
C ILE A 43 -9.95 1.45 11.83
N CYS A 44 -10.63 0.94 12.85
CA CYS A 44 -11.65 1.69 13.57
C CYS A 44 -11.08 2.88 14.36
N MET A 45 -9.81 2.81 14.76
CA MET A 45 -9.14 3.84 15.55
C MET A 45 -8.48 4.93 14.71
N ILE A 46 -8.14 4.65 13.44
CA ILE A 46 -7.40 5.57 12.58
C ILE A 46 -8.38 6.35 11.72
N PRO A 47 -8.45 7.69 11.84
CA PRO A 47 -9.30 8.51 11.01
C PRO A 47 -8.86 8.45 9.54
N ARG A 48 -9.83 8.36 8.64
CA ARG A 48 -9.62 8.33 7.20
C ARG A 48 -10.20 9.55 6.51
N PHE A 49 -9.60 9.91 5.40
CA PHE A 49 -9.96 11.06 4.58
C PHE A 49 -9.86 10.70 3.11
N TYR A 50 -10.77 11.23 2.31
CA TYR A 50 -10.77 11.07 0.87
C TYR A 50 -10.13 12.29 0.19
N THR A 51 -9.23 12.05 -0.77
CA THR A 51 -8.52 13.12 -1.49
C THR A 51 -7.92 12.63 -2.79
N ASP A 52 -7.86 13.48 -3.80
CA ASP A 52 -7.18 13.19 -5.07
C ASP A 52 -5.67 13.53 -5.02
N GLN A 53 -5.16 14.03 -3.89
CA GLN A 53 -3.74 14.40 -3.73
C GLN A 53 -2.80 13.20 -3.58
N VAL A 54 -3.34 12.00 -3.39
CA VAL A 54 -2.58 10.75 -3.32
C VAL A 54 -2.94 9.86 -4.50
N PRO A 55 -2.00 9.10 -5.07
CA PRO A 55 -2.29 8.22 -6.20
C PRO A 55 -3.11 6.97 -5.83
N GLY A 56 -3.09 6.58 -4.56
CA GLY A 56 -3.74 5.36 -4.07
C GLY A 56 -4.26 5.53 -2.65
N ILE A 57 -3.89 4.61 -1.78
CA ILE A 57 -4.06 4.74 -0.32
C ILE A 57 -2.71 5.12 0.27
N ARG A 58 -2.70 6.03 1.21
CA ARG A 58 -1.50 6.46 1.91
C ARG A 58 -1.77 6.58 3.39
N VAL A 59 -0.90 5.99 4.18
CA VAL A 59 -0.94 6.08 5.64
C VAL A 59 0.11 7.05 6.18
N THR A 60 -0.27 7.78 7.21
CA THR A 60 0.64 8.51 8.09
C THR A 60 0.63 7.83 9.46
N ALA A 61 1.31 8.41 10.45
CA ALA A 61 1.29 7.85 11.80
C ALA A 61 -0.12 7.81 12.42
N ASP A 62 -1.01 8.69 11.99
CA ASP A 62 -2.29 8.96 12.65
C ASP A 62 -3.49 9.07 11.67
N LYS A 63 -3.29 8.92 10.36
CA LYS A 63 -4.36 9.11 9.35
C LYS A 63 -4.19 8.21 8.15
N ILE A 64 -5.31 7.90 7.50
CA ILE A 64 -5.38 7.22 6.22
C ILE A 64 -5.95 8.19 5.18
N PHE A 65 -5.23 8.40 4.08
CA PHE A 65 -5.69 9.18 2.92
C PHE A 65 -6.00 8.22 1.77
N ILE A 66 -7.16 8.41 1.15
CA ILE A 66 -7.71 7.48 0.17
C ILE A 66 -8.07 8.24 -1.10
N ASN A 67 -7.53 7.82 -2.24
CA ASN A 67 -7.99 8.30 -3.54
C ASN A 67 -9.26 7.55 -3.94
N ARG A 68 -10.34 8.28 -4.23
CA ARG A 68 -11.65 7.70 -4.59
C ARG A 68 -11.58 6.88 -5.88
N ARG A 69 -10.86 7.38 -6.90
CA ARG A 69 -10.74 6.69 -8.18
C ARG A 69 -9.98 5.39 -8.05
N TYR A 70 -8.91 5.41 -7.25
CA TYR A 70 -8.12 4.21 -6.99
C TYR A 70 -8.95 3.13 -6.28
N ILE A 71 -9.65 3.47 -5.20
CA ILE A 71 -10.48 2.50 -4.48
C ILE A 71 -11.61 1.95 -5.37
N GLY A 72 -12.19 2.79 -6.23
CA GLY A 72 -13.22 2.38 -7.19
C GLY A 72 -12.72 1.46 -8.30
N SER A 73 -11.40 1.42 -8.57
CA SER A 73 -10.80 0.52 -9.56
C SER A 73 -10.45 -0.87 -9.01
N LEU A 74 -10.44 -1.03 -7.69
CA LEU A 74 -10.08 -2.27 -7.04
C LEU A 74 -11.28 -3.20 -6.85
N SER A 75 -11.07 -4.49 -7.01
CA SER A 75 -12.01 -5.49 -6.48
C SER A 75 -12.02 -5.44 -4.94
N ARG A 76 -13.07 -5.96 -4.33
CA ARG A 76 -13.17 -6.05 -2.87
C ARG A 76 -12.00 -6.83 -2.25
N ALA A 77 -11.55 -7.90 -2.90
CA ALA A 77 -10.43 -8.69 -2.43
C ALA A 77 -9.11 -7.90 -2.46
N GLU A 78 -8.85 -7.17 -3.54
CA GLU A 78 -7.68 -6.31 -3.67
C GLU A 78 -7.72 -5.16 -2.67
N LEU A 79 -8.86 -4.51 -2.50
CA LEU A 79 -9.02 -3.46 -1.51
C LEU A 79 -8.76 -3.98 -0.09
N THR A 80 -9.27 -5.18 0.24
CA THR A 80 -8.99 -5.84 1.52
C THR A 80 -7.48 -6.04 1.72
N GLY A 81 -6.79 -6.52 0.70
CA GLY A 81 -5.34 -6.71 0.73
C GLY A 81 -4.56 -5.40 0.85
N VAL A 82 -4.93 -4.39 0.09
CA VAL A 82 -4.29 -3.06 0.15
C VAL A 82 -4.46 -2.42 1.53
N ILE A 83 -5.65 -2.50 2.13
CA ILE A 83 -5.87 -1.97 3.48
C ILE A 83 -4.97 -2.69 4.50
N ILE A 84 -4.87 -4.01 4.44
CA ILE A 84 -3.98 -4.78 5.32
C ILE A 84 -2.52 -4.37 5.10
N HIS A 85 -2.09 -4.20 3.85
CA HIS A 85 -0.74 -3.74 3.50
C HIS A 85 -0.43 -2.38 4.15
N GLU A 86 -1.33 -1.43 4.03
CA GLU A 86 -1.17 -0.10 4.62
C GLU A 86 -1.14 -0.14 6.17
N LEU A 87 -1.91 -1.03 6.77
CA LEU A 87 -1.87 -1.21 8.22
C LEU A 87 -0.53 -1.79 8.70
N TYR A 88 0.10 -2.67 7.93
CA TYR A 88 1.47 -3.13 8.23
C TYR A 88 2.47 -1.97 8.29
N HIS A 89 2.36 -0.97 7.38
CA HIS A 89 3.22 0.22 7.46
C HIS A 89 3.09 0.96 8.81
N ILE A 90 1.87 1.08 9.32
CA ILE A 90 1.61 1.73 10.61
C ILE A 90 2.16 0.87 11.76
N LEU A 91 1.79 -0.40 11.80
CA LEU A 91 2.15 -1.33 12.88
C LEU A 91 3.66 -1.52 13.00
N MET A 92 4.36 -1.56 11.87
CA MET A 92 5.82 -1.68 11.83
C MET A 92 6.54 -0.32 11.95
N SER A 93 5.79 0.77 12.14
CA SER A 93 6.33 2.13 12.31
C SER A 93 7.25 2.57 11.17
N HIS A 94 6.96 2.15 9.93
CA HIS A 94 7.81 2.41 8.77
C HIS A 94 8.05 3.89 8.52
N ASN A 95 7.06 4.74 8.83
CA ASN A 95 7.18 6.18 8.71
C ASN A 95 8.24 6.77 9.66
N VAL A 96 8.36 6.23 10.87
CA VAL A 96 9.35 6.66 11.86
C VAL A 96 10.72 6.08 11.53
N ARG A 97 10.79 4.79 11.22
CA ARG A 97 12.03 4.07 10.89
C ARG A 97 12.68 4.55 9.59
N GLY A 98 11.90 5.19 8.72
CA GLY A 98 12.37 5.79 7.47
C GLY A 98 13.06 7.16 7.63
N ALA A 99 13.18 7.70 8.85
CA ALA A 99 13.84 8.97 9.07
C ALA A 99 15.31 8.93 8.59
N GLY A 100 15.70 9.91 7.79
CA GLY A 100 17.06 10.02 7.25
C GLY A 100 17.37 9.11 6.05
N LYS A 101 16.42 8.27 5.60
CA LYS A 101 16.57 7.42 4.42
C LYS A 101 15.95 8.07 3.17
N ASP A 102 16.40 7.66 1.98
CA ASP A 102 15.68 8.00 0.75
C ASP A 102 14.25 7.47 0.82
N PRO A 103 13.23 8.32 0.67
CA PRO A 103 11.85 7.92 0.93
C PRO A 103 11.29 6.93 -0.11
N VAL A 104 11.75 6.98 -1.36
CA VAL A 104 11.27 6.09 -2.43
C VAL A 104 11.84 4.69 -2.21
N ARG A 105 13.14 4.61 -2.01
CA ARG A 105 13.84 3.33 -1.77
C ARG A 105 13.41 2.69 -0.45
N TRP A 106 13.23 3.50 0.59
CA TRP A 106 12.73 3.00 1.87
C TRP A 106 11.32 2.44 1.74
N ASN A 107 10.41 3.15 1.07
CA ASN A 107 9.06 2.66 0.84
C ASN A 107 9.08 1.33 0.07
N ARG A 108 9.86 1.24 -1.01
CA ARG A 108 10.00 0.00 -1.79
C ARG A 108 10.52 -1.17 -0.94
N ALA A 109 11.51 -0.94 -0.07
CA ALA A 109 12.02 -1.97 0.82
C ALA A 109 10.95 -2.44 1.83
N CYS A 110 10.15 -1.52 2.35
CA CYS A 110 9.03 -1.83 3.21
C CYS A 110 7.93 -2.63 2.47
N ASP A 111 7.58 -2.20 1.26
CA ASP A 111 6.55 -2.86 0.43
C ASP A 111 6.94 -4.30 0.10
N LEU A 112 8.19 -4.53 -0.27
CA LEU A 112 8.72 -5.88 -0.52
C LEU A 112 8.60 -6.77 0.73
N TYR A 113 8.98 -6.24 1.87
CA TYR A 113 8.89 -6.97 3.13
C TYR A 113 7.44 -7.28 3.52
N ILE A 114 6.55 -6.27 3.44
CA ILE A 114 5.13 -6.44 3.75
C ILE A 114 4.48 -7.44 2.81
N SER A 115 4.73 -7.34 1.50
CA SER A 115 4.18 -8.27 0.51
C SER A 115 4.60 -9.70 0.82
N LYS A 116 5.83 -9.90 1.30
CA LYS A 116 6.30 -11.22 1.74
C LYS A 116 5.60 -11.67 3.03
N CYS A 117 5.44 -10.80 4.02
CA CYS A 117 4.66 -11.10 5.24
C CYS A 117 3.22 -11.52 4.88
N MET A 118 2.58 -10.79 3.97
CA MET A 118 1.23 -11.10 3.51
C MET A 118 1.17 -12.42 2.74
N ASN A 119 2.18 -12.73 1.94
CA ASN A 119 2.27 -14.02 1.27
C ASN A 119 2.38 -15.18 2.28
N GLU A 120 3.24 -15.07 3.27
CA GLU A 120 3.42 -16.11 4.28
C GLU A 120 2.18 -16.26 5.19
N THR A 121 1.50 -15.15 5.50
CA THR A 121 0.32 -15.17 6.38
C THR A 121 -0.95 -15.56 5.65
N PHE A 122 -1.15 -15.08 4.43
CA PHE A 122 -2.40 -15.17 3.69
C PHE A 122 -2.28 -15.86 2.33
N GLY A 123 -1.07 -16.20 1.89
CA GLY A 123 -0.80 -16.78 0.57
C GLY A 123 -0.98 -15.79 -0.59
N THR A 124 -0.97 -14.47 -0.33
CA THR A 124 -1.19 -13.46 -1.37
C THR A 124 0.04 -13.28 -2.25
N VAL A 125 -0.19 -13.17 -3.57
CA VAL A 125 0.83 -12.77 -4.55
C VAL A 125 0.23 -11.71 -5.45
N PRO A 126 0.91 -10.56 -5.68
CA PRO A 126 0.38 -9.51 -6.55
C PRO A 126 0.02 -10.03 -7.94
N GLY A 127 -1.15 -9.61 -8.45
CA GLY A 127 -1.64 -9.97 -9.77
C GLY A 127 -2.02 -11.44 -10.01
N LYS A 128 -1.87 -12.32 -9.02
CA LYS A 128 -2.22 -13.75 -9.15
C LYS A 128 -3.62 -14.12 -8.66
N GLY A 129 -4.47 -13.12 -8.54
CA GLY A 129 -5.83 -13.29 -8.02
C GLY A 129 -5.91 -13.28 -6.50
N SER A 130 -7.11 -13.50 -6.00
CA SER A 130 -7.40 -13.51 -4.57
C SER A 130 -7.20 -14.90 -3.99
N VAL A 131 -6.64 -14.98 -2.79
CA VAL A 131 -6.56 -16.21 -2.03
C VAL A 131 -7.78 -16.31 -1.11
N SER A 132 -8.39 -17.49 -1.08
CA SER A 132 -9.49 -17.80 -0.16
C SER A 132 -8.92 -18.33 1.14
N LEU A 133 -9.15 -17.62 2.23
CA LEU A 133 -8.94 -18.18 3.57
C LEU A 133 -10.22 -18.88 4.02
N SER A 134 -10.13 -20.18 4.21
CA SER A 134 -11.22 -20.99 4.73
C SER A 134 -10.97 -21.23 6.22
N MET A 135 -11.77 -20.60 7.07
CA MET A 135 -11.90 -21.02 8.47
C MET A 135 -12.99 -22.10 8.54
N PRO A 136 -12.85 -23.11 9.40
CA PRO A 136 -13.93 -24.08 9.62
C PRO A 136 -15.23 -23.33 9.93
N ASP A 137 -16.31 -23.67 9.25
CA ASP A 137 -17.66 -23.13 9.44
C ASP A 137 -17.88 -21.64 9.10
N MET A 138 -16.95 -20.96 8.41
CA MET A 138 -17.09 -19.55 8.04
C MET A 138 -17.16 -19.32 6.52
N VAL A 139 -17.82 -18.24 6.14
CA VAL A 139 -17.86 -17.75 4.76
C VAL A 139 -16.43 -17.53 4.24
N LYS A 140 -16.14 -18.09 3.08
CA LYS A 140 -14.85 -17.86 2.41
C LYS A 140 -14.61 -16.37 2.23
N THR A 141 -13.49 -15.90 2.73
CA THR A 141 -13.05 -14.51 2.57
C THR A 141 -11.82 -14.46 1.69
N TYR A 142 -11.81 -13.55 0.75
CA TYR A 142 -10.76 -13.44 -0.26
C TYR A 142 -9.89 -12.23 0.02
N ILE A 143 -8.58 -12.42 -0.13
CA ILE A 143 -7.58 -11.35 -0.12
C ILE A 143 -6.81 -11.41 -1.42
N GLY A 144 -6.60 -10.27 -2.06
CA GLY A 144 -5.74 -10.12 -3.22
C GLY A 144 -4.81 -8.91 -3.07
N LEU A 145 -3.82 -8.84 -3.90
CA LEU A 145 -3.00 -7.63 -4.08
C LEU A 145 -3.05 -7.24 -5.56
N PRO A 146 -3.20 -5.94 -5.87
CA PRO A 146 -3.17 -5.48 -7.25
C PRO A 146 -1.88 -5.87 -7.96
N GLU A 147 -1.95 -6.02 -9.28
CA GLU A 147 -0.77 -6.16 -10.12
C GLU A 147 0.15 -4.94 -9.97
N GLY A 148 1.46 -5.15 -10.02
CA GLY A 148 2.46 -4.09 -9.90
C GLY A 148 2.85 -3.73 -8.46
N MET A 149 2.24 -4.30 -7.43
CA MET A 149 2.79 -4.17 -6.08
C MET A 149 4.14 -4.90 -5.97
N PRO A 150 5.14 -4.30 -5.30
CA PRO A 150 6.44 -4.91 -5.14
C PRO A 150 6.35 -6.28 -4.46
N PHE A 151 6.99 -7.29 -5.06
CA PHE A 151 7.06 -8.64 -4.50
C PHE A 151 8.37 -9.32 -4.91
N ASP A 152 9.04 -9.91 -3.95
CA ASP A 152 10.22 -10.73 -4.16
C ASP A 152 10.11 -12.01 -3.33
N ALA A 153 10.04 -13.16 -4.02
CA ALA A 153 9.95 -14.47 -3.37
C ALA A 153 11.22 -14.85 -2.59
N GLY A 154 12.37 -14.26 -2.93
CA GLY A 154 13.65 -14.51 -2.27
C GLY A 154 13.80 -13.85 -0.90
N ILE A 155 12.90 -12.92 -0.53
CA ILE A 155 12.90 -12.31 0.80
C ILE A 155 12.43 -13.32 1.84
N SER A 156 13.12 -13.38 2.97
CA SER A 156 12.76 -14.19 4.14
C SER A 156 12.33 -13.28 5.29
N VAL A 157 11.10 -13.45 5.78
CA VAL A 157 10.58 -12.64 6.90
C VAL A 157 11.39 -12.84 8.18
N GLU A 158 11.97 -14.04 8.37
CA GLU A 158 12.79 -14.32 9.55
C GLU A 158 14.18 -13.65 9.51
N LYS A 159 14.77 -13.49 8.31
CA LYS A 159 16.16 -13.06 8.11
C LYS A 159 16.28 -11.63 7.62
N ASP A 160 15.29 -11.18 6.88
CA ASP A 160 15.28 -9.87 6.24
C ASP A 160 14.34 -8.93 6.98
N ILE A 161 14.83 -7.75 7.26
CA ILE A 161 14.04 -6.64 7.76
C ILE A 161 14.12 -5.50 6.72
N PRO A 162 13.19 -4.55 6.70
CA PRO A 162 13.19 -3.48 5.71
C PRO A 162 14.54 -2.74 5.57
N GLU A 163 15.27 -2.57 6.67
CA GLU A 163 16.59 -1.94 6.65
C GLU A 163 17.62 -2.75 5.85
N LYS A 164 17.62 -4.06 5.98
CA LYS A 164 18.54 -4.92 5.21
C LYS A 164 18.18 -4.92 3.73
N ILE A 165 16.88 -4.94 3.40
CA ILE A 165 16.39 -4.86 2.03
C ILE A 165 16.78 -3.50 1.42
N TYR A 166 16.57 -2.42 2.17
CA TYR A 166 16.96 -1.07 1.76
C TYR A 166 18.46 -0.98 1.40
N LEU A 167 19.34 -1.55 2.24
CA LEU A 167 20.78 -1.53 2.00
C LEU A 167 21.18 -2.37 0.79
N ARG A 168 20.53 -3.52 0.52
CA ARG A 168 20.80 -4.33 -0.66
C ARG A 168 20.45 -3.59 -1.95
N HIS A 169 19.28 -2.98 -2.01
CA HIS A 169 18.84 -2.21 -3.17
C HIS A 169 19.65 -0.94 -3.40
N GLU A 170 20.43 -0.47 -2.41
CA GLU A 170 21.39 0.62 -2.60
C GLU A 170 22.55 0.23 -3.54
N ILE A 171 22.83 -1.07 -3.62
CA ILE A 171 23.94 -1.61 -4.40
C ILE A 171 23.48 -2.02 -5.83
N GLU A 172 22.19 -2.29 -6.03
CA GLU A 172 21.67 -2.93 -7.25
C GLU A 172 20.91 -2.01 -8.21
N GLU A 173 20.65 -0.75 -7.88
CA GLU A 173 20.00 0.15 -8.83
C GLU A 173 21.00 0.60 -9.91
N PRO A 174 20.81 0.18 -11.20
CA PRO A 174 21.52 0.83 -12.29
C PRO A 174 21.09 2.31 -12.33
N GLU A 175 22.05 3.19 -12.50
CA GLU A 175 21.79 4.61 -12.80
C GLU A 175 20.76 4.69 -13.91
N HIS A 176 19.55 5.09 -13.60
CA HIS A 176 18.58 5.48 -14.61
C HIS A 176 19.14 6.75 -15.27
N GLU A 177 19.83 6.58 -16.39
CA GLU A 177 20.10 7.65 -17.33
C GLU A 177 18.76 8.29 -17.69
N PHE A 178 18.58 9.49 -17.17
CA PHE A 178 17.50 10.38 -17.54
C PHE A 178 17.82 10.89 -18.95
N ASN A 179 17.51 10.08 -19.97
CA ASN A 179 17.55 10.53 -21.37
C ASN A 179 16.43 11.53 -21.57
N ALA A 180 16.73 12.78 -21.22
CA ALA A 180 16.04 13.93 -21.75
C ALA A 180 16.39 14.02 -23.25
N SER A 181 15.60 13.35 -24.09
CA SER A 181 15.62 13.60 -25.53
C SER A 181 15.13 15.03 -25.74
N SER A 182 16.07 15.94 -25.86
CA SER A 182 15.84 17.26 -26.46
C SER A 182 15.39 17.07 -27.89
N GLY A 183 14.08 17.14 -28.11
CA GLY A 183 13.49 17.28 -29.42
C GLY A 183 13.87 18.64 -29.98
N ASP A 184 14.87 18.65 -30.84
CA ASP A 184 15.24 19.76 -31.68
C ASP A 184 14.11 19.97 -32.73
N ALA A 185 13.31 20.99 -32.52
CA ALA A 185 12.36 21.46 -33.53
C ALA A 185 13.07 22.50 -34.38
N GLY A 186 13.82 22.01 -35.41
CA GLY A 186 14.33 22.83 -36.47
C GLY A 186 13.18 23.45 -37.26
N GLY A 187 13.05 24.77 -37.18
CA GLY A 187 12.28 25.56 -38.09
C GLY A 187 13.05 25.77 -39.39
N ALA A 188 12.35 25.69 -40.47
CA ALA A 188 12.83 26.24 -41.76
C ALA A 188 11.64 26.73 -42.58
N SER A 189 11.75 27.99 -43.00
CA SER A 189 11.22 28.69 -44.15
C SER A 189 9.73 28.92 -44.22
#